data_736d794fa11f0bd53d91d2903c657823
#
_entry.id   736d794fa11f0bd53d91d2903c657823
#
_cell.length_a   1.000
_cell.length_b   1.000
_cell.length_c   1.000
_cell.angle_alpha   90.00
_cell.angle_beta   90.00
_cell.angle_gamma   90.00
#
_symmetry.space_group_name_H-M   'P 1'
#
loop_
_entity.id
_entity.type
_entity.pdbx_description
1 polymer ?
#
loop_
_entity_poly.entity_id
_entity_poly.type
_entity_poly.pdbx_seq_one_letter_code
_entity_poly.pdbx_strand_id
1 'polypeptide(L)'
;MPKISSNFDAGAITVIDSADSQNIRLALRGDNAASFSQWFYFRLQGAAYQPCHIRIANACQSSYPEGWEDYQATASYDRSNWFRVPTHYEDGVLTIEHTPLAGSVYYAYFEPYSHEQHLNLLGDAQGSGLCQIDDLGSTAQGRDINLLTIGHQAASDLKIWIIGPAS
;
A
#
# COMPACT_ATOMS: atom_id res chain seq x y z
N MET A 1 19.32 3.89 15.59
CA MET A 1 19.45 3.08 14.37
C MET A 1 18.09 3.02 13.68
N PRO A 2 18.04 3.22 12.39
CA PRO A 2 16.83 3.01 11.61
C PRO A 2 16.30 1.58 11.76
N LYS A 3 14.98 1.43 11.80
CA LYS A 3 14.31 0.12 11.86
C LYS A 3 13.21 0.09 10.82
N ILE A 4 13.20 -0.96 10.01
CA ILE A 4 12.15 -1.21 9.01
C ILE A 4 11.21 -2.30 9.50
N SER A 5 9.91 -2.12 9.25
CA SER A 5 8.88 -3.12 9.54
C SER A 5 7.80 -3.08 8.46
N SER A 6 7.30 -4.26 8.09
CA SER A 6 6.14 -4.45 7.21
C SER A 6 5.12 -5.42 7.81
N ASN A 7 5.17 -5.66 9.14
CA ASN A 7 4.29 -6.58 9.85
C ASN A 7 2.96 -5.91 10.20
N PHE A 8 2.21 -5.51 9.18
CA PHE A 8 0.88 -4.93 9.26
C PHE A 8 0.13 -5.19 7.95
N ASP A 9 -1.16 -4.92 7.91
CA ASP A 9 -1.99 -5.20 6.74
C ASP A 9 -1.46 -4.50 5.48
N ALA A 10 -1.42 -5.21 4.36
CA ALA A 10 -0.80 -4.84 3.09
C ALA A 10 0.71 -4.56 3.15
N GLY A 11 1.38 -4.73 4.29
CA GLY A 11 2.81 -4.52 4.45
C GLY A 11 3.63 -5.55 3.66
N ALA A 12 4.55 -5.08 2.82
CA ALA A 12 5.36 -5.95 1.96
C ALA A 12 6.72 -5.30 1.67
N ILE A 13 7.76 -5.84 2.26
CA ILE A 13 9.16 -5.57 1.93
C ILE A 13 10.07 -6.63 2.56
N THR A 14 11.19 -6.88 1.95
CA THR A 14 12.30 -7.65 2.53
C THR A 14 13.41 -6.70 2.93
N VAL A 15 13.86 -6.77 4.18
CA VAL A 15 14.98 -5.95 4.68
C VAL A 15 16.28 -6.70 4.43
N ILE A 16 17.19 -6.09 3.68
CA ILE A 16 18.54 -6.60 3.47
C ILE A 16 19.48 -5.99 4.52
N ASP A 17 19.44 -4.66 4.67
CA ASP A 17 20.22 -3.91 5.65
C ASP A 17 19.52 -2.58 5.96
N SER A 18 19.51 -2.17 7.23
CA SER A 18 18.95 -0.88 7.65
C SER A 18 19.80 -0.21 8.74
N ALA A 19 21.06 -0.61 8.91
CA ALA A 19 21.92 -0.10 9.96
C ALA A 19 22.30 1.38 9.77
N ASP A 20 22.48 1.79 8.52
CA ASP A 20 22.83 3.16 8.12
C ASP A 20 21.66 3.81 7.38
N SER A 21 21.20 4.99 7.86
CA SER A 21 20.12 5.75 7.23
C SER A 21 20.45 6.17 5.80
N GLN A 22 21.71 6.41 5.49
CA GLN A 22 22.15 6.78 4.14
C GLN A 22 22.36 5.59 3.20
N ASN A 23 22.18 4.36 3.69
CA ASN A 23 22.35 3.17 2.88
C ASN A 23 21.38 2.05 3.32
N ILE A 24 20.11 2.37 3.46
CA ILE A 24 19.07 1.37 3.72
C ILE A 24 18.87 0.54 2.46
N ARG A 25 19.02 -0.79 2.57
CA ARG A 25 18.87 -1.72 1.45
C ARG A 25 17.70 -2.66 1.67
N LEU A 26 16.78 -2.64 0.73
CA LEU A 26 15.54 -3.40 0.73
C LEU A 26 15.40 -4.19 -0.58
N ALA A 27 14.47 -5.15 -0.60
CA ALA A 27 14.06 -5.85 -1.81
C ALA A 27 12.54 -5.99 -1.86
N LEU A 28 11.97 -5.89 -3.06
CA LEU A 28 10.58 -6.28 -3.31
C LEU A 28 10.41 -7.75 -2.97
N ARG A 29 9.28 -8.04 -2.36
CA ARG A 29 8.82 -9.40 -2.09
C ARG A 29 7.74 -9.77 -3.10
N GLY A 30 7.80 -10.98 -3.64
CA GLY A 30 6.71 -11.51 -4.47
C GLY A 30 5.40 -11.62 -3.69
N ASP A 31 4.30 -11.60 -4.41
CA ASP A 31 2.99 -11.89 -3.86
C ASP A 31 2.94 -13.31 -3.29
N ASN A 32 2.14 -13.53 -2.25
CA ASN A 32 2.00 -14.84 -1.60
C ASN A 32 1.24 -15.85 -2.47
N ALA A 33 0.40 -15.38 -3.39
CA ALA A 33 -0.49 -16.21 -4.21
C ALA A 33 -0.23 -16.11 -5.71
N ALA A 34 0.68 -15.25 -6.16
CA ALA A 34 1.00 -15.04 -7.56
C ALA A 34 2.50 -14.76 -7.76
N SER A 35 2.97 -14.93 -9.00
CA SER A 35 4.35 -14.58 -9.38
C SER A 35 4.56 -13.08 -9.58
N PHE A 36 3.64 -12.24 -9.12
CA PHE A 36 3.69 -10.80 -9.27
C PHE A 36 4.55 -10.14 -8.18
N SER A 37 5.41 -9.20 -8.56
CA SER A 37 6.32 -8.50 -7.64
C SER A 37 6.46 -7.05 -8.10
N GLN A 38 5.70 -6.14 -7.48
CA GLN A 38 5.74 -4.70 -7.76
C GLN A 38 5.44 -3.88 -6.50
N TRP A 39 4.61 -4.43 -5.63
CA TRP A 39 4.13 -3.76 -4.44
C TRP A 39 5.19 -3.66 -3.36
N PHE A 40 5.28 -2.49 -2.71
CA PHE A 40 5.93 -2.33 -1.42
C PHE A 40 5.11 -1.43 -0.50
N TYR A 41 5.12 -1.76 0.78
CA TYR A 41 4.56 -0.94 1.85
C TYR A 41 5.30 -1.27 3.15
N PHE A 42 5.97 -0.29 3.74
CA PHE A 42 6.77 -0.49 4.94
C PHE A 42 6.82 0.77 5.80
N ARG A 43 7.21 0.59 7.05
CA ARG A 43 7.44 1.66 8.01
C ARG A 43 8.91 1.77 8.35
N LEU A 44 9.45 2.99 8.32
CA LEU A 44 10.76 3.36 8.84
C LEU A 44 10.59 4.05 10.19
N GLN A 45 11.40 3.66 11.18
CA GLN A 45 11.44 4.25 12.51
C GLN A 45 12.87 4.62 12.91
N GLY A 46 13.01 5.63 13.80
CA GLY A 46 14.28 5.99 14.42
C GLY A 46 15.24 6.76 13.51
N ALA A 47 14.72 7.43 12.48
CA ALA A 47 15.49 8.25 11.54
C ALA A 47 14.99 9.70 11.44
N ALA A 48 14.32 10.22 12.47
CA ALA A 48 13.84 11.60 12.48
C ALA A 48 15.00 12.59 12.25
N TYR A 49 14.78 13.53 11.35
CA TYR A 49 15.73 14.59 10.96
C TYR A 49 17.06 14.09 10.37
N GLN A 50 17.13 12.82 9.97
CA GLN A 50 18.29 12.24 9.32
C GLN A 50 18.00 12.03 7.83
N PRO A 51 18.87 12.44 6.91
CA PRO A 51 18.75 12.07 5.50
C PRO A 51 18.74 10.55 5.36
N CYS A 52 17.77 10.04 4.61
CA CYS A 52 17.61 8.62 4.32
C CYS A 52 17.72 8.37 2.83
N HIS A 53 18.57 7.40 2.46
CA HIS A 53 18.63 6.85 1.12
C HIS A 53 18.16 5.39 1.19
N ILE A 54 16.95 5.13 0.71
CA ILE A 54 16.30 3.82 0.77
C ILE A 54 16.32 3.20 -0.62
N ARG A 55 17.08 2.10 -0.78
CA ARG A 55 17.34 1.45 -2.06
C ARG A 55 16.58 0.13 -2.15
N ILE A 56 15.70 0.01 -3.13
CA ILE A 56 15.06 -1.26 -3.49
C ILE A 56 15.92 -1.90 -4.57
N ALA A 57 16.76 -2.87 -4.15
CA ALA A 57 17.87 -3.37 -4.94
C ALA A 57 17.47 -4.28 -6.13
N ASN A 58 16.27 -4.84 -6.11
CA ASN A 58 15.75 -5.73 -7.15
C ASN A 58 14.59 -5.11 -7.96
N ALA A 59 14.53 -3.80 -8.05
CA ALA A 59 13.48 -3.11 -8.78
C ALA A 59 13.42 -3.51 -10.27
N CYS A 60 14.57 -3.77 -10.90
CA CYS A 60 14.63 -4.29 -12.28
C CYS A 60 14.04 -5.69 -12.47
N GLN A 61 13.84 -6.44 -11.39
CA GLN A 61 13.25 -7.78 -11.42
C GLN A 61 11.74 -7.75 -11.09
N SER A 62 11.17 -6.56 -10.94
CA SER A 62 9.74 -6.42 -10.71
C SER A 62 8.93 -6.83 -11.93
N SER A 63 7.63 -7.03 -11.75
CA SER A 63 6.73 -7.46 -12.82
C SER A 63 6.54 -6.41 -13.93
N TYR A 64 6.78 -5.15 -13.61
CA TYR A 64 6.70 -4.02 -14.54
C TYR A 64 7.83 -3.02 -14.26
N PRO A 65 9.08 -3.34 -14.66
CA PRO A 65 10.24 -2.47 -14.40
C PRO A 65 10.14 -1.10 -15.07
N GLU A 66 9.52 -1.01 -16.24
CA GLU A 66 9.32 0.24 -16.98
C GLU A 66 8.44 1.24 -16.20
N GLY A 67 7.62 0.75 -15.28
CA GLY A 67 6.79 1.57 -14.41
C GLY A 67 7.55 2.35 -13.35
N TRP A 68 8.88 2.14 -13.23
CA TRP A 68 9.73 2.93 -12.33
C TRP A 68 10.26 4.21 -12.96
N GLU A 69 10.15 4.36 -14.28
CA GLU A 69 10.53 5.60 -14.97
C GLU A 69 9.60 6.73 -14.52
N ASP A 70 10.17 7.86 -14.10
CA ASP A 70 9.45 9.04 -13.56
C ASP A 70 8.54 8.73 -12.33
N TYR A 71 8.68 7.54 -11.77
CA TYR A 71 7.90 7.15 -10.60
C TYR A 71 8.36 7.88 -9.34
N GLN A 72 7.40 8.21 -8.47
CA GLN A 72 7.65 8.74 -7.14
C GLN A 72 6.91 7.94 -6.08
N ALA A 73 7.63 7.43 -5.09
CA ALA A 73 7.05 6.74 -3.94
C ALA A 73 6.17 7.69 -3.11
N THR A 74 5.17 7.13 -2.45
CA THR A 74 4.38 7.88 -1.48
C THR A 74 4.89 7.67 -0.07
N ALA A 75 4.79 8.71 0.77
CA ALA A 75 5.09 8.65 2.18
C ALA A 75 3.93 9.20 3.01
N SER A 76 3.81 8.73 4.25
CA SER A 76 2.81 9.21 5.21
C SER A 76 3.31 9.07 6.64
N TYR A 77 2.96 10.02 7.50
CA TYR A 77 3.23 9.94 8.93
C TYR A 77 2.07 9.30 9.72
N ASP A 78 0.86 9.30 9.17
CA ASP A 78 -0.38 8.89 9.84
C ASP A 78 -1.20 7.82 9.08
N ARG A 79 -0.75 7.40 7.89
CA ARG A 79 -1.43 6.47 6.96
C ARG A 79 -2.74 6.99 6.37
N SER A 80 -3.00 8.29 6.53
CA SER A 80 -4.21 8.95 6.02
C SER A 80 -3.86 10.10 5.07
N ASN A 81 -2.78 10.81 5.38
CA ASN A 81 -2.29 11.91 4.56
C ASN A 81 -1.00 11.45 3.85
N TRP A 82 -1.08 11.28 2.52
CA TRP A 82 0.00 10.78 1.70
C TRP A 82 0.57 11.89 0.81
N PHE A 83 1.89 11.90 0.66
CA PHE A 83 2.63 12.85 -0.17
C PHE A 83 3.73 12.13 -0.95
N ARG A 84 4.12 12.70 -2.11
CA ARG A 84 5.20 12.16 -2.93
C ARG A 84 6.56 12.56 -2.36
N VAL A 85 7.52 11.64 -2.46
CA VAL A 85 8.92 11.86 -2.07
C VAL A 85 9.84 11.65 -3.27
N PRO A 86 10.96 12.38 -3.35
CA PRO A 86 11.96 12.22 -4.39
C PRO A 86 12.36 10.74 -4.53
N THR A 87 12.29 10.25 -5.75
CA THR A 87 12.56 8.85 -6.06
C THR A 87 13.23 8.78 -7.43
N HIS A 88 14.28 7.98 -7.56
CA HIS A 88 15.06 7.81 -8.78
C HIS A 88 15.20 6.32 -9.11
N TYR A 89 15.04 5.98 -10.39
CA TYR A 89 15.30 4.63 -10.88
C TYR A 89 16.51 4.67 -11.81
N GLU A 90 17.59 4.03 -11.40
CA GLU A 90 18.84 4.00 -12.15
C GLU A 90 19.55 2.65 -11.91
N ASP A 91 20.15 2.08 -12.94
CA ASP A 91 20.90 0.83 -12.89
C ASP A 91 20.13 -0.34 -12.24
N GLY A 92 18.81 -0.36 -12.42
CA GLY A 92 17.96 -1.43 -11.89
C GLY A 92 17.57 -1.29 -10.41
N VAL A 93 17.96 -0.19 -9.78
CA VAL A 93 17.69 0.12 -8.36
C VAL A 93 16.74 1.31 -8.26
N LEU A 94 15.70 1.17 -7.44
CA LEU A 94 14.84 2.29 -7.08
C LEU A 94 15.33 2.91 -5.77
N THR A 95 15.69 4.19 -5.79
CA THR A 95 16.20 4.91 -4.62
C THR A 95 15.19 5.97 -4.19
N ILE A 96 14.73 5.91 -2.95
CA ILE A 96 13.86 6.91 -2.32
C ILE A 96 14.74 7.80 -1.42
N GLU A 97 14.65 9.11 -1.60
CA GLU A 97 15.40 10.10 -0.83
C GLU A 97 14.45 10.93 0.04
N HIS A 98 14.62 10.87 1.35
CA HIS A 98 13.75 11.60 2.26
C HIS A 98 14.45 11.90 3.59
N THR A 99 14.18 13.07 4.15
CA THR A 99 14.55 13.40 5.53
C THR A 99 13.26 13.44 6.38
N PRO A 100 12.92 12.37 7.12
CA PRO A 100 11.70 12.33 7.91
C PRO A 100 11.65 13.40 9.00
N LEU A 101 10.51 14.05 9.16
CA LEU A 101 10.28 15.05 10.21
C LEU A 101 9.78 14.45 11.52
N ALA A 102 9.51 13.13 11.56
CA ALA A 102 9.02 12.43 12.73
C ALA A 102 9.72 11.08 12.92
N GLY A 103 9.60 10.51 14.11
CA GLY A 103 10.25 9.25 14.48
C GLY A 103 9.70 8.01 13.78
N SER A 104 8.58 8.12 13.07
CA SER A 104 7.96 7.04 12.28
C SER A 104 7.38 7.60 11.00
N VAL A 105 7.65 6.96 9.88
CA VAL A 105 7.11 7.30 8.56
C VAL A 105 6.86 6.02 7.77
N TYR A 106 5.76 6.01 7.01
CA TYR A 106 5.38 4.93 6.11
C TYR A 106 5.74 5.31 4.68
N TYR A 107 6.15 4.31 3.89
CA TYR A 107 6.41 4.44 2.46
C TYR A 107 5.64 3.35 1.72
N ALA A 108 5.00 3.71 0.61
CA ALA A 108 4.25 2.78 -0.22
C ALA A 108 4.42 3.07 -1.71
N TYR A 109 4.14 2.05 -2.53
CA TYR A 109 4.11 2.17 -3.99
C TYR A 109 3.09 3.21 -4.45
N PHE A 110 1.89 3.16 -3.91
CA PHE A 110 0.87 4.20 -3.97
C PHE A 110 0.09 4.17 -2.64
N GLU A 111 -0.83 5.10 -2.42
CA GLU A 111 -1.68 5.14 -1.23
C GLU A 111 -2.38 3.78 -1.03
N PRO A 112 -2.09 3.06 0.07
CA PRO A 112 -2.68 1.75 0.32
C PRO A 112 -4.17 1.85 0.64
N TYR A 113 -4.96 0.93 0.10
CA TYR A 113 -6.30 0.64 0.57
C TYR A 113 -6.26 -0.65 1.36
N SER A 114 -6.29 -0.55 2.69
CA SER A 114 -6.15 -1.69 3.59
C SER A 114 -7.49 -2.36 3.86
N HIS A 115 -7.45 -3.60 4.35
CA HIS A 115 -8.66 -4.31 4.80
C HIS A 115 -9.39 -3.57 5.93
N GLU A 116 -8.67 -2.91 6.83
CA GLU A 116 -9.26 -2.05 7.86
C GLU A 116 -10.08 -0.89 7.25
N GLN A 117 -9.56 -0.25 6.20
CA GLN A 117 -10.30 0.79 5.49
C GLN A 117 -11.54 0.23 4.81
N HIS A 118 -11.47 -1.00 4.27
CA HIS A 118 -12.62 -1.70 3.72
C HIS A 118 -13.68 -1.96 4.80
N LEU A 119 -13.30 -2.47 5.96
CA LEU A 119 -14.23 -2.70 7.06
C LEU A 119 -14.87 -1.40 7.59
N ASN A 120 -14.09 -0.32 7.66
CA ASN A 120 -14.61 1.00 8.03
C ASN A 120 -15.64 1.50 7.01
N LEU A 121 -15.35 1.37 5.70
CA LEU A 121 -16.29 1.72 4.63
C LEU A 121 -17.61 0.95 4.77
N LEU A 122 -17.56 -0.36 5.05
CA LEU A 122 -18.76 -1.17 5.28
C LEU A 122 -19.55 -0.68 6.48
N GLY A 123 -18.87 -0.38 7.59
CA GLY A 123 -19.50 0.16 8.80
C GLY A 123 -20.18 1.50 8.57
N ASP A 124 -19.52 2.42 7.90
CA ASP A 124 -20.06 3.75 7.55
C ASP A 124 -21.26 3.63 6.59
N ALA A 125 -21.14 2.76 5.57
CA ALA A 125 -22.23 2.51 4.63
C ALA A 125 -23.48 1.94 5.32
N GLN A 126 -23.30 0.96 6.20
CA GLN A 126 -24.40 0.38 6.99
C GLN A 126 -25.02 1.44 7.94
N GLY A 127 -24.21 2.24 8.58
CA GLY A 127 -24.65 3.31 9.48
C GLY A 127 -25.45 4.42 8.80
N SER A 128 -25.32 4.58 7.48
CA SER A 128 -26.09 5.57 6.71
C SER A 128 -27.59 5.27 6.64
N GLY A 129 -28.00 4.01 6.85
CA GLY A 129 -29.38 3.55 6.67
C GLY A 129 -29.87 3.48 5.21
N LEU A 130 -29.00 3.81 4.25
CA LEU A 130 -29.29 3.81 2.81
C LEU A 130 -28.65 2.61 2.08
N CYS A 131 -27.87 1.81 2.78
CA CYS A 131 -27.11 0.71 2.24
C CYS A 131 -27.49 -0.62 2.90
N GLN A 132 -27.67 -1.65 2.08
CA GLN A 132 -27.74 -3.04 2.50
C GLN A 132 -26.41 -3.71 2.13
N ILE A 133 -25.89 -4.53 3.02
CA ILE A 133 -24.65 -5.29 2.81
C ILE A 133 -24.99 -6.76 2.76
N ASP A 134 -24.62 -7.42 1.68
CA ASP A 134 -24.78 -8.87 1.47
C ASP A 134 -23.41 -9.52 1.30
N ASP A 135 -23.28 -10.75 1.76
CA ASP A 135 -22.09 -11.58 1.58
C ASP A 135 -22.20 -12.36 0.26
N LEU A 136 -21.20 -12.23 -0.61
CA LEU A 136 -21.08 -12.98 -1.87
C LEU A 136 -20.17 -14.21 -1.75
N GLY A 137 -19.54 -14.42 -0.60
CA GLY A 137 -18.59 -15.50 -0.36
C GLY A 137 -17.22 -14.99 0.10
N SER A 138 -16.18 -15.79 -0.12
CA SER A 138 -14.85 -15.47 0.39
C SER A 138 -13.76 -15.50 -0.70
N THR A 139 -12.73 -14.68 -0.52
CA THR A 139 -11.50 -14.72 -1.33
C THR A 139 -10.72 -16.03 -1.06
N ALA A 140 -9.72 -16.32 -1.88
CA ALA A 140 -8.83 -17.48 -1.68
C ALA A 140 -8.08 -17.45 -0.32
N GLN A 141 -7.98 -16.29 0.31
CA GLN A 141 -7.37 -16.09 1.63
C GLN A 141 -8.40 -16.05 2.78
N GLY A 142 -9.70 -16.34 2.49
CA GLY A 142 -10.77 -16.41 3.48
C GLY A 142 -11.30 -15.05 3.94
N ARG A 143 -11.08 -13.96 3.19
CA ARG A 143 -11.71 -12.65 3.45
C ARG A 143 -13.06 -12.57 2.77
N ASP A 144 -14.03 -11.91 3.39
CA ASP A 144 -15.38 -11.76 2.85
C ASP A 144 -15.39 -10.89 1.59
N ILE A 145 -16.23 -11.27 0.63
CA ILE A 145 -16.55 -10.51 -0.57
C ILE A 145 -17.93 -9.89 -0.35
N ASN A 146 -17.97 -8.59 -0.12
CA ASN A 146 -19.19 -7.87 0.23
C ASN A 146 -19.83 -7.21 -0.99
N LEU A 147 -21.16 -7.29 -1.07
CA LEU A 147 -21.99 -6.52 -1.99
C LEU A 147 -22.69 -5.40 -1.23
N LEU A 148 -22.50 -4.17 -1.68
CA LEU A 148 -23.22 -3.02 -1.16
C LEU A 148 -24.33 -2.64 -2.14
N THR A 149 -25.59 -2.69 -1.67
CA THR A 149 -26.76 -2.22 -2.42
C THR A 149 -27.20 -0.89 -1.83
N ILE A 150 -27.12 0.19 -2.61
CA ILE A 150 -27.42 1.55 -2.17
C ILE A 150 -28.76 2.01 -2.74
N GLY A 151 -29.64 2.53 -1.87
CA GLY A 151 -30.94 3.07 -2.21
C GLY A 151 -32.07 2.05 -2.09
N HIS A 152 -33.29 2.52 -2.42
CA HIS A 152 -34.48 1.67 -2.42
C HIS A 152 -34.76 1.16 -3.83
N GLN A 153 -34.97 -0.13 -3.95
CA GLN A 153 -35.18 -0.80 -5.24
C GLN A 153 -36.64 -0.63 -5.69
N ALA A 154 -36.90 0.14 -6.76
CA ALA A 154 -38.14 0.09 -7.51
C ALA A 154 -37.93 -0.74 -8.80
N ALA A 155 -38.99 -1.42 -9.27
CA ALA A 155 -38.89 -2.35 -10.42
C ALA A 155 -38.53 -1.65 -11.75
N SER A 156 -38.66 -0.32 -11.84
CA SER A 156 -38.39 0.51 -13.01
C SER A 156 -37.06 1.27 -12.95
N ASP A 157 -36.27 1.12 -11.89
CA ASP A 157 -35.09 1.93 -11.67
C ASP A 157 -33.90 1.47 -12.49
N LEU A 158 -33.11 2.43 -12.94
CA LEU A 158 -31.81 2.18 -13.54
C LEU A 158 -30.86 1.62 -12.48
N LYS A 159 -30.21 0.49 -12.78
CA LYS A 159 -29.21 -0.12 -11.91
C LYS A 159 -27.82 0.25 -12.38
N ILE A 160 -27.00 0.76 -11.49
CA ILE A 160 -25.58 1.04 -11.72
C ILE A 160 -24.76 0.04 -10.93
N TRP A 161 -23.85 -0.69 -11.59
CA TRP A 161 -22.90 -1.59 -10.97
C TRP A 161 -21.54 -0.93 -10.91
N ILE A 162 -20.93 -0.91 -9.73
CA ILE A 162 -19.54 -0.50 -9.53
C ILE A 162 -18.81 -1.73 -9.01
N ILE A 163 -17.84 -2.22 -9.77
CA ILE A 163 -17.06 -3.40 -9.42
C ILE A 163 -15.65 -2.93 -9.08
N GLY A 164 -15.23 -3.19 -7.85
CA GLY A 164 -13.86 -2.99 -7.38
C GLY A 164 -13.10 -4.32 -7.33
N PRO A 165 -11.76 -4.30 -7.32
CA PRO A 165 -10.96 -5.49 -7.09
C PRO A 165 -11.23 -6.02 -5.68
N ALA A 166 -11.32 -7.35 -5.53
CA ALA A 166 -11.29 -7.99 -4.22
C ALA A 166 -9.85 -7.95 -3.70
N SER A 167 -9.67 -7.42 -2.49
CA SER A 167 -8.38 -7.31 -1.80
C SER A 167 -7.97 -8.62 -1.11
#